data_040e3ea6552d1a23277d239d4a0471b7
#
_entry.id   040e3ea6552d1a23277d239d4a0471b7
#
_cell.length_a   1.000
_cell.length_b   1.000
_cell.length_c   1.000
_cell.angle_alpha   90.00
_cell.angle_beta   90.00
_cell.angle_gamma   90.00
#
_symmetry.space_group_name_H-M   'P 1'
#
loop_
_entity.id
_entity.type
_entity.pdbx_description
1 polymer ?
#
loop_
_entity_poly.entity_id
_entity_poly.type
_entity_poly.pdbx_seq_one_letter_code
_entity_poly.pdbx_strand_id
1 'polypeptide(L)'
;MRSHEDFIPELDFVMELDGEVMESIMYTKASLTDEDGVKKEILTFGPVCILSKYQRRGYGKMLIEHSFQTALKLGYDAVVIFGSPANYVGCGFKSCRKFHVSVEGGLYPAAMMVRELIPGALGEKNWTYRDSPAMGISEEEARAYDDTLAPKERKYQPSQEEFYIMSHSFLQD
;
A
#
# COMPACT_ATOMS: atom_id res chain seq x y z
N MET A 1 0.07 7.31 -12.37
CA MET A 1 0.24 5.87 -12.04
C MET A 1 -0.05 4.96 -13.23
N ARG A 2 -1.26 4.91 -13.83
CA ARG A 2 -1.62 3.95 -14.91
C ARG A 2 -0.76 4.01 -16.20
N SER A 3 -0.05 5.09 -16.43
CA SER A 3 0.89 5.25 -17.56
C SER A 3 2.34 4.89 -17.21
N HIS A 4 2.63 4.48 -15.97
CA HIS A 4 3.96 4.13 -15.52
C HIS A 4 4.26 2.65 -15.80
N GLU A 5 5.52 2.32 -16.11
CA GLU A 5 5.95 0.94 -16.41
C GLU A 5 5.81 -0.05 -15.24
N ASP A 6 5.81 0.47 -14.00
CA ASP A 6 5.60 -0.35 -12.80
C ASP A 6 4.11 -0.62 -12.51
N PHE A 7 3.19 0.03 -13.22
CA PHE A 7 1.76 -0.22 -13.03
C PHE A 7 1.41 -1.62 -13.54
N ILE A 8 0.54 -2.32 -12.82
CA ILE A 8 0.13 -3.69 -13.14
C ILE A 8 -1.37 -3.69 -13.47
N PRO A 9 -1.71 -3.64 -14.79
CA PRO A 9 -3.11 -3.56 -15.22
C PRO A 9 -3.98 -4.71 -14.71
N GLU A 10 -3.41 -5.90 -14.55
CA GLU A 10 -4.09 -7.10 -14.06
C GLU A 10 -4.46 -7.00 -12.57
N LEU A 11 -3.90 -6.01 -11.87
CA LEU A 11 -4.15 -5.72 -10.46
C LEU A 11 -4.83 -4.34 -10.26
N ASP A 12 -5.45 -3.80 -11.30
CA ASP A 12 -6.32 -2.61 -11.22
C ASP A 12 -7.77 -3.09 -11.13
N PHE A 13 -8.29 -3.15 -9.91
CA PHE A 13 -9.63 -3.67 -9.65
C PHE A 13 -10.59 -2.60 -9.19
N VAL A 14 -11.84 -2.76 -9.60
CA VAL A 14 -12.98 -2.09 -9.00
C VAL A 14 -13.97 -3.12 -8.48
N MET A 15 -14.70 -2.75 -7.44
CA MET A 15 -15.87 -3.50 -6.98
C MET A 15 -17.13 -2.69 -7.28
N GLU A 16 -18.11 -3.35 -7.91
CA GLU A 16 -19.38 -2.77 -8.26
C GLU A 16 -20.50 -3.46 -7.49
N LEU A 17 -21.47 -2.68 -7.06
CA LEU A 17 -22.71 -3.17 -6.45
C LEU A 17 -23.89 -2.43 -7.07
N ASP A 18 -24.85 -3.15 -7.65
CA ASP A 18 -26.05 -2.62 -8.27
C ASP A 18 -25.79 -1.51 -9.33
N GLY A 19 -24.70 -1.68 -10.12
CA GLY A 19 -24.30 -0.73 -11.16
C GLY A 19 -23.52 0.49 -10.66
N GLU A 20 -23.18 0.54 -9.36
CA GLU A 20 -22.34 1.59 -8.77
C GLU A 20 -20.97 1.08 -8.42
N VAL A 21 -19.91 1.72 -8.92
CA VAL A 21 -18.54 1.46 -8.50
C VAL A 21 -18.37 1.98 -7.08
N MET A 22 -18.13 1.08 -6.13
CA MET A 22 -18.08 1.38 -4.70
C MET A 22 -16.68 1.34 -4.10
N GLU A 23 -15.76 0.67 -4.77
CA GLU A 23 -14.41 0.47 -4.29
C GLU A 23 -13.43 0.32 -5.45
N SER A 24 -12.17 0.72 -5.23
CA SER A 24 -11.08 0.47 -6.16
C SER A 24 -9.77 0.24 -5.43
N ILE A 25 -8.90 -0.56 -6.04
CA ILE A 25 -7.52 -0.80 -5.63
C ILE A 25 -6.65 -0.92 -6.86
N MET A 26 -5.44 -0.36 -6.82
CA MET A 26 -4.46 -0.53 -7.88
C MET A 26 -3.07 -0.78 -7.32
N TYR A 27 -2.27 -1.52 -8.08
CA TYR A 27 -0.95 -1.97 -7.68
C TYR A 27 0.14 -1.46 -8.60
N THR A 28 1.32 -1.31 -8.01
CA THR A 28 2.57 -1.16 -8.73
C THR A 28 3.59 -2.17 -8.25
N LYS A 29 4.59 -2.40 -9.06
CA LYS A 29 5.80 -3.07 -8.63
C LYS A 29 6.52 -2.23 -7.59
N ALA A 30 7.20 -2.90 -6.67
CA ALA A 30 8.16 -2.34 -5.75
C ALA A 30 9.32 -3.32 -5.61
N SER A 31 10.36 -2.98 -4.89
CA SER A 31 11.51 -3.87 -4.74
C SER A 31 12.01 -3.96 -3.31
N LEU A 32 12.54 -5.12 -3.00
CA LEU A 32 13.37 -5.38 -1.83
C LEU A 32 14.79 -5.66 -2.30
N THR A 33 15.78 -5.14 -1.58
CA THR A 33 17.19 -5.47 -1.82
C THR A 33 17.76 -6.03 -0.52
N ASP A 34 18.35 -7.22 -0.57
CA ASP A 34 18.96 -7.84 0.60
C ASP A 34 20.37 -7.30 0.87
N GLU A 35 21.00 -7.76 1.95
CA GLU A 35 22.34 -7.39 2.39
C GLU A 35 23.45 -7.76 1.38
N ASP A 36 23.20 -8.73 0.50
CA ASP A 36 24.11 -9.15 -0.58
C ASP A 36 23.86 -8.37 -1.89
N GLY A 37 22.90 -7.44 -1.90
CA GLY A 37 22.52 -6.64 -3.06
C GLY A 37 21.59 -7.38 -4.05
N VAL A 38 21.07 -8.54 -3.66
CA VAL A 38 20.12 -9.29 -4.50
C VAL A 38 18.76 -8.61 -4.43
N LYS A 39 18.21 -8.30 -5.60
CA LYS A 39 16.90 -7.66 -5.73
C LYS A 39 15.79 -8.69 -5.85
N LYS A 40 14.69 -8.44 -5.16
CA LYS A 40 13.43 -9.16 -5.25
C LYS A 40 12.33 -8.17 -5.64
N GLU A 41 11.65 -8.44 -6.76
CA GLU A 41 10.45 -7.69 -7.14
C GLU A 41 9.29 -8.15 -6.26
N ILE A 42 8.56 -7.18 -5.73
CA ILE A 42 7.37 -7.37 -4.91
C ILE A 42 6.29 -6.40 -5.35
N LEU A 43 5.16 -6.42 -4.65
CA LEU A 43 4.06 -5.49 -4.88
C LEU A 43 3.96 -4.42 -3.79
N THR A 44 3.48 -3.26 -4.18
CA THR A 44 2.81 -2.30 -3.31
C THR A 44 1.46 -1.92 -3.90
N PHE A 45 0.54 -1.39 -3.09
CA PHE A 45 -0.72 -0.86 -3.59
C PHE A 45 -1.09 0.48 -2.97
N GLY A 46 -1.80 1.26 -3.75
CA GLY A 46 -2.40 2.52 -3.39
C GLY A 46 -2.79 3.29 -4.65
N PRO A 47 -3.86 4.08 -4.58
CA PRO A 47 -4.80 4.18 -3.47
C PRO A 47 -5.73 2.98 -3.35
N VAL A 48 -6.28 2.77 -2.15
CA VAL A 48 -7.48 1.97 -1.91
C VAL A 48 -8.59 2.92 -1.50
N CYS A 49 -9.64 2.96 -2.28
CA CYS A 49 -10.76 3.90 -2.09
C CYS A 49 -12.05 3.12 -1.92
N ILE A 50 -12.83 3.47 -0.88
CA ILE A 50 -14.17 2.90 -0.62
C ILE A 50 -15.12 4.06 -0.41
N LEU A 51 -16.23 4.08 -1.13
CA LEU A 51 -17.28 5.07 -0.92
C LEU A 51 -17.76 5.04 0.54
N SER A 52 -17.93 6.23 1.14
CA SER A 52 -18.20 6.37 2.59
C SER A 52 -19.41 5.55 3.05
N LYS A 53 -20.48 5.46 2.24
CA LYS A 53 -21.68 4.68 2.56
C LYS A 53 -21.46 3.16 2.63
N TYR A 54 -20.33 2.67 2.08
CA TYR A 54 -19.97 1.25 2.07
C TYR A 54 -18.82 0.90 3.01
N GLN A 55 -18.20 1.88 3.67
CA GLN A 55 -17.11 1.65 4.61
C GLN A 55 -17.57 0.83 5.82
N ARG A 56 -16.59 0.15 6.45
CA ARG A 56 -16.77 -0.68 7.66
C ARG A 56 -17.74 -1.86 7.50
N ARG A 57 -17.95 -2.34 6.27
CA ARG A 57 -18.80 -3.50 5.94
C ARG A 57 -18.00 -4.72 5.43
N GLY A 58 -16.67 -4.65 5.46
CA GLY A 58 -15.80 -5.75 5.04
C GLY A 58 -15.44 -5.77 3.55
N TYR A 59 -15.99 -4.89 2.74
CA TYR A 59 -15.73 -4.87 1.30
C TYR A 59 -14.26 -4.66 0.97
N GLY A 60 -13.55 -3.69 1.61
CA GLY A 60 -12.13 -3.48 1.40
C GLY A 60 -11.28 -4.72 1.65
N LYS A 61 -11.61 -5.49 2.68
CA LYS A 61 -10.96 -6.76 2.93
C LYS A 61 -11.21 -7.76 1.78
N MET A 62 -12.45 -7.84 1.28
CA MET A 62 -12.81 -8.74 0.18
C MET A 62 -12.02 -8.40 -1.09
N LEU A 63 -11.92 -7.12 -1.45
CA LEU A 63 -11.19 -6.68 -2.64
C LEU A 63 -9.69 -6.97 -2.51
N ILE A 64 -9.09 -6.67 -1.35
CA ILE A 64 -7.69 -6.94 -1.07
C ILE A 64 -7.42 -8.46 -1.13
N GLU A 65 -8.25 -9.31 -0.53
CA GLU A 65 -8.07 -10.76 -0.57
C GLU A 65 -8.24 -11.32 -1.99
N HIS A 66 -9.18 -10.78 -2.78
CA HIS A 66 -9.33 -11.15 -4.18
C HIS A 66 -8.08 -10.78 -5.00
N SER A 67 -7.54 -9.58 -4.81
CA SER A 67 -6.35 -9.11 -5.52
C SER A 67 -5.12 -9.96 -5.20
N PHE A 68 -4.97 -10.48 -3.98
CA PHE A 68 -3.89 -11.39 -3.61
C PHE A 68 -3.91 -12.71 -4.39
N GLN A 69 -5.11 -13.23 -4.70
CA GLN A 69 -5.21 -14.45 -5.52
C GLN A 69 -4.71 -14.21 -6.95
N THR A 70 -4.95 -13.02 -7.49
CA THR A 70 -4.43 -12.64 -8.82
C THR A 70 -2.92 -12.37 -8.75
N ALA A 71 -2.45 -11.68 -7.71
CA ALA A 71 -1.02 -11.44 -7.48
C ALA A 71 -0.21 -12.76 -7.44
N LEU A 72 -0.72 -13.76 -6.72
CA LEU A 72 -0.11 -15.10 -6.68
C LEU A 72 -0.05 -15.77 -8.05
N LYS A 73 -1.10 -15.65 -8.88
CA LYS A 73 -1.12 -16.20 -10.25
C LYS A 73 -0.11 -15.50 -11.16
N LEU A 74 0.19 -14.23 -10.90
CA LEU A 74 1.21 -13.46 -11.61
C LEU A 74 2.63 -13.74 -11.10
N GLY A 75 2.78 -14.55 -10.04
CA GLY A 75 4.08 -14.95 -9.49
C GLY A 75 4.60 -14.07 -8.36
N TYR A 76 3.81 -13.11 -7.88
CA TYR A 76 4.19 -12.29 -6.73
C TYR A 76 3.92 -13.03 -5.42
N ASP A 77 4.86 -12.96 -4.51
CA ASP A 77 4.84 -13.70 -3.24
C ASP A 77 4.83 -12.82 -1.98
N ALA A 78 5.02 -11.50 -2.15
CA ALA A 78 4.99 -10.54 -1.05
C ALA A 78 4.43 -9.17 -1.46
N VAL A 79 3.83 -8.49 -0.50
CA VAL A 79 3.30 -7.12 -0.64
C VAL A 79 3.79 -6.28 0.53
N VAL A 80 4.30 -5.09 0.25
CA VAL A 80 4.69 -4.09 1.25
C VAL A 80 3.85 -2.84 1.04
N ILE A 81 3.31 -2.28 2.10
CA ILE A 81 2.48 -1.07 2.05
C ILE A 81 2.82 -0.10 3.17
N PHE A 82 2.43 1.15 2.98
CA PHE A 82 2.34 2.15 4.04
C PHE A 82 0.87 2.44 4.33
N GLY A 83 0.47 2.36 5.60
CA GLY A 83 -0.90 2.64 5.98
C GLY A 83 -1.20 2.41 7.45
N SER A 84 -2.43 2.71 7.86
CA SER A 84 -2.86 2.49 9.24
C SER A 84 -3.00 1.00 9.55
N PRO A 85 -2.32 0.48 10.58
CA PRO A 85 -2.46 -0.91 11.01
C PRO A 85 -3.91 -1.33 11.27
N ALA A 86 -4.75 -0.41 11.74
CA ALA A 86 -6.17 -0.66 11.98
C ALA A 86 -6.93 -1.12 10.73
N ASN A 87 -6.46 -0.75 9.54
CA ASN A 87 -7.10 -1.13 8.29
C ASN A 87 -6.56 -2.45 7.70
N TYR A 88 -5.28 -2.79 7.95
CA TYR A 88 -4.61 -3.84 7.18
C TYR A 88 -4.18 -5.08 7.98
N VAL A 89 -4.06 -4.98 9.30
CA VAL A 89 -3.73 -6.15 10.14
C VAL A 89 -4.80 -7.24 9.99
N GLY A 90 -6.08 -6.86 9.83
CA GLY A 90 -7.19 -7.79 9.54
C GLY A 90 -7.10 -8.49 8.18
N CYS A 91 -6.28 -7.97 7.25
CA CYS A 91 -5.95 -8.58 5.96
C CYS A 91 -4.64 -9.41 6.03
N GLY A 92 -4.11 -9.66 7.23
CA GLY A 92 -2.92 -10.46 7.48
C GLY A 92 -1.59 -9.74 7.29
N PHE A 93 -1.59 -8.42 7.13
CA PHE A 93 -0.36 -7.64 7.20
C PHE A 93 0.20 -7.64 8.63
N LYS A 94 1.51 -7.61 8.72
CA LYS A 94 2.26 -7.51 9.97
C LYS A 94 3.32 -6.42 9.83
N SER A 95 3.84 -5.96 10.97
CA SER A 95 4.93 -4.98 11.00
C SER A 95 6.10 -5.42 10.11
N CYS A 96 6.66 -4.48 9.36
CA CYS A 96 7.83 -4.66 8.52
C CYS A 96 9.03 -5.24 9.29
N ARG A 97 9.17 -4.86 10.57
CA ARG A 97 10.23 -5.34 11.44
C ARG A 97 10.20 -6.86 11.64
N LYS A 98 9.02 -7.49 11.64
CA LYS A 98 8.90 -8.96 11.77
C LYS A 98 9.45 -9.74 10.57
N PHE A 99 9.71 -9.05 9.48
CA PHE A 99 10.27 -9.60 8.25
C PHE A 99 11.62 -8.99 7.91
N HIS A 100 12.22 -8.24 8.85
CA HIS A 100 13.49 -7.53 8.64
C HIS A 100 13.47 -6.62 7.40
N VAL A 101 12.30 -6.05 7.06
CA VAL A 101 12.13 -5.11 5.95
C VAL A 101 12.22 -3.69 6.49
N SER A 102 13.29 -2.98 6.14
CA SER A 102 13.53 -1.57 6.50
C SER A 102 13.41 -0.66 5.30
N VAL A 103 13.34 0.64 5.54
CA VAL A 103 13.64 1.65 4.52
C VAL A 103 15.13 1.98 4.53
N GLU A 104 15.58 2.80 3.57
CA GLU A 104 16.96 3.27 3.52
C GLU A 104 17.40 3.83 4.88
N GLY A 105 18.63 3.53 5.28
CA GLY A 105 19.15 3.85 6.62
C GLY A 105 18.79 2.84 7.72
N GLY A 106 18.16 1.72 7.39
CA GLY A 106 17.85 0.64 8.35
C GLY A 106 16.68 0.95 9.29
N LEU A 107 15.87 1.96 8.97
CA LEU A 107 14.75 2.37 9.79
C LEU A 107 13.50 1.52 9.51
N TYR A 108 12.69 1.30 10.54
CA TYR A 108 11.43 0.53 10.48
C TYR A 108 10.24 1.45 10.73
N PRO A 109 9.65 2.07 9.67
CA PRO A 109 8.49 2.92 9.85
C PRO A 109 7.31 2.15 10.46
N ALA A 110 6.64 2.75 11.46
CA ALA A 110 5.49 2.12 12.11
C ALA A 110 4.31 1.90 11.15
N ALA A 111 4.21 2.75 10.12
CA ALA A 111 3.20 2.63 9.07
C ALA A 111 3.54 1.55 8.02
N MET A 112 4.80 1.08 7.95
CA MET A 112 5.20 0.09 6.95
C MET A 112 4.83 -1.32 7.39
N MET A 113 4.07 -1.99 6.56
CA MET A 113 3.59 -3.34 6.83
C MET A 113 3.87 -4.26 5.66
N VAL A 114 4.07 -5.53 5.97
CA VAL A 114 4.40 -6.59 5.03
C VAL A 114 3.36 -7.71 5.12
N ARG A 115 2.99 -8.24 3.97
CA ARG A 115 2.23 -9.48 3.82
C ARG A 115 2.98 -10.42 2.90
N GLU A 116 3.45 -11.55 3.42
CA GLU A 116 3.84 -12.67 2.57
C GLU A 116 2.58 -13.36 2.05
N LEU A 117 2.46 -13.46 0.73
CA LEU A 117 1.40 -14.21 0.07
C LEU A 117 1.74 -15.71 0.07
N ILE A 118 3.03 -16.03 0.01
CA ILE A 118 3.58 -17.37 0.22
C ILE A 118 4.39 -17.33 1.53
N PRO A 119 4.00 -18.10 2.55
CA PRO A 119 4.73 -18.09 3.82
C PRO A 119 6.22 -18.42 3.65
N GLY A 120 7.08 -17.61 4.27
CA GLY A 120 8.54 -17.74 4.19
C GLY A 120 9.19 -17.20 2.91
N ALA A 121 8.45 -16.49 2.07
CA ALA A 121 8.95 -15.93 0.81
C ALA A 121 10.11 -14.94 0.98
N LEU A 122 10.21 -14.28 2.13
CA LEU A 122 11.27 -13.32 2.45
C LEU A 122 12.45 -13.95 3.22
N GLY A 123 12.24 -15.15 3.79
CA GLY A 123 13.29 -15.84 4.57
C GLY A 123 13.74 -15.05 5.80
N GLU A 124 14.97 -15.34 6.25
CA GLU A 124 15.61 -14.70 7.41
C GLU A 124 16.58 -13.56 7.00
N LYS A 125 16.40 -12.98 5.81
CA LYS A 125 17.26 -11.94 5.27
C LYS A 125 16.85 -10.56 5.76
N ASN A 126 17.81 -9.63 5.77
CA ASN A 126 17.55 -8.21 5.98
C ASN A 126 17.28 -7.54 4.62
N TRP A 127 16.13 -6.88 4.52
CA TRP A 127 15.67 -6.27 3.30
C TRP A 127 15.59 -4.75 3.41
N THR A 128 16.01 -4.07 2.35
CA THR A 128 15.75 -2.63 2.17
C THR A 128 14.66 -2.47 1.13
N TYR A 129 13.55 -1.85 1.52
CA TYR A 129 12.42 -1.55 0.65
C TYR A 129 12.68 -0.32 -0.20
N ARG A 130 12.28 -0.38 -1.44
CA ARG A 130 12.21 0.78 -2.34
C ARG A 130 10.87 0.78 -3.08
N ASP A 131 10.19 1.91 -3.00
CA ASP A 131 8.92 2.14 -3.67
C ASP A 131 9.09 2.35 -5.18
N SER A 132 8.00 2.16 -5.93
CA SER A 132 7.93 2.61 -7.32
C SER A 132 7.93 4.14 -7.40
N PRO A 133 8.65 4.75 -8.35
CA PRO A 133 8.49 6.17 -8.64
C PRO A 133 7.05 6.58 -8.96
N ALA A 134 6.22 5.64 -9.44
CA ALA A 134 4.79 5.87 -9.69
C ALA A 134 3.98 6.23 -8.45
N MET A 135 4.50 5.91 -7.24
CA MET A 135 3.89 6.25 -5.95
C MET A 135 4.28 7.65 -5.46
N GLY A 136 5.27 8.28 -6.11
CA GLY A 136 5.66 9.65 -5.82
C GLY A 136 4.54 10.64 -6.18
N ILE A 137 4.29 11.60 -5.28
CA ILE A 137 3.29 12.66 -5.47
C ILE A 137 4.01 14.00 -5.57
N SER A 138 3.79 14.72 -6.67
CA SER A 138 4.17 16.12 -6.77
C SER A 138 3.11 16.98 -6.08
N GLU A 139 3.50 17.76 -5.09
CA GLU A 139 2.58 18.68 -4.41
C GLU A 139 2.00 19.72 -5.37
N GLU A 140 2.79 20.18 -6.34
CA GLU A 140 2.36 21.15 -7.35
C GLU A 140 1.28 20.56 -8.25
N GLU A 141 1.51 19.34 -8.77
CA GLU A 141 0.51 18.63 -9.61
C GLU A 141 -0.76 18.29 -8.82
N ALA A 142 -0.61 17.90 -7.55
CA ALA A 142 -1.74 17.61 -6.68
C ALA A 142 -2.59 18.87 -6.43
N ARG A 143 -1.97 20.02 -6.19
CA ARG A 143 -2.66 21.32 -6.04
C ARG A 143 -3.35 21.72 -7.33
N ALA A 144 -2.65 21.65 -8.47
CA ALA A 144 -3.22 21.98 -9.76
C ALA A 144 -4.45 21.11 -10.08
N TYR A 145 -4.40 19.84 -9.71
CA TYR A 145 -5.55 18.94 -9.86
C TYR A 145 -6.70 19.30 -8.89
N ASP A 146 -6.39 19.59 -7.62
CA ASP A 146 -7.40 19.98 -6.60
C ASP A 146 -8.15 21.24 -7.03
N ASP A 147 -7.47 22.19 -7.66
CA ASP A 147 -8.06 23.43 -8.18
C ASP A 147 -9.06 23.21 -9.33
N THR A 148 -9.04 22.04 -9.98
CA THR A 148 -10.03 21.65 -11.00
C THR A 148 -11.32 21.09 -10.41
N LEU A 149 -11.30 20.75 -9.13
CA LEU A 149 -12.45 20.13 -8.45
C LEU A 149 -13.36 21.20 -7.84
N ALA A 150 -14.61 20.80 -7.57
CA ALA A 150 -15.54 21.66 -6.86
C ALA A 150 -14.97 22.04 -5.48
N PRO A 151 -14.95 23.33 -5.11
CA PRO A 151 -14.39 23.78 -3.85
C PRO A 151 -15.03 23.07 -2.65
N LYS A 152 -14.21 22.53 -1.76
CA LYS A 152 -14.64 21.96 -0.48
C LYS A 152 -14.05 22.75 0.68
N GLU A 153 -14.86 22.96 1.70
CA GLU A 153 -14.38 23.57 2.93
C GLU A 153 -13.28 22.69 3.56
N ARG A 154 -12.09 23.27 3.73
CA ARG A 154 -10.97 22.58 4.39
C ARG A 154 -11.20 22.59 5.89
N LYS A 155 -11.39 21.40 6.47
CA LYS A 155 -11.58 21.20 7.90
C LYS A 155 -10.51 20.29 8.46
N TYR A 156 -10.02 20.61 9.65
CA TYR A 156 -9.19 19.68 10.41
C TYR A 156 -9.98 18.38 10.68
N GLN A 157 -9.32 17.26 10.49
CA GLN A 157 -9.84 15.92 10.79
C GLN A 157 -8.87 15.22 11.75
N PRO A 158 -9.35 14.51 12.77
CA PRO A 158 -8.49 13.73 13.67
C PRO A 158 -7.54 12.77 12.94
N SER A 159 -7.97 12.23 11.78
CA SER A 159 -7.14 11.38 10.94
C SER A 159 -5.87 12.05 10.39
N GLN A 160 -5.84 13.38 10.34
CA GLN A 160 -4.63 14.13 9.96
C GLN A 160 -3.55 14.02 11.05
N GLU A 161 -3.96 14.08 12.33
CA GLU A 161 -3.04 13.88 13.45
C GLU A 161 -2.58 12.43 13.55
N GLU A 162 -3.49 11.46 13.37
CA GLU A 162 -3.15 10.05 13.31
C GLU A 162 -2.11 9.77 12.20
N PHE A 163 -2.31 10.37 11.02
CA PHE A 163 -1.37 10.27 9.91
C PHE A 163 -0.02 10.89 10.26
N TYR A 164 -0.01 12.09 10.86
CA TYR A 164 1.22 12.76 11.28
C TYR A 164 2.03 11.91 12.25
N ILE A 165 1.39 11.43 13.32
CA ILE A 165 2.02 10.57 14.32
C ILE A 165 2.61 9.31 13.66
N MET A 166 1.82 8.64 12.83
CA MET A 166 2.22 7.38 12.21
C MET A 166 3.35 7.55 11.20
N SER A 167 3.30 8.61 10.38
CA SER A 167 4.32 8.89 9.35
C SER A 167 5.67 9.34 9.94
N HIS A 168 5.70 9.78 11.21
CA HIS A 168 6.90 10.19 11.94
C HIS A 168 7.35 9.17 13.00
N SER A 169 6.68 8.02 13.09
CA SER A 169 6.99 7.00 14.08
C SER A 169 7.82 5.86 13.49
N PHE A 170 8.84 5.44 14.24
CA PHE A 170 9.69 4.32 13.88
C PHE A 170 9.71 3.30 15.00
N LEU A 171 9.74 2.03 14.64
CA LEU A 171 9.83 0.93 15.60
C LEU A 171 11.30 0.77 16.03
N GLN A 172 11.50 0.68 17.31
CA GLN A 172 12.80 0.38 17.92
C GLN A 172 12.89 -1.09 18.32
N ASP A 173 14.09 -1.54 18.70
CA ASP A 173 14.35 -2.90 19.20
C ASP A 173 13.64 -3.16 20.53
#